data_ca264f138dc0530841bcbf60edae2939
#
_entry.id   ca264f138dc0530841bcbf60edae2939
#
_cell.length_a   1.000
_cell.length_b   1.000
_cell.length_c   1.000
_cell.angle_alpha   90.00
_cell.angle_beta   90.00
_cell.angle_gamma   90.00
#
_symmetry.space_group_name_H-M   'P 1'
#
loop_
_entity.id
_entity.type
_entity.pdbx_description
1 polymer ?
#
loop_
_entity_poly.entity_id
_entity_poly.type
_entity_poly.pdbx_seq_one_letter_code
_entity_poly.pdbx_strand_id
1 'polypeptide(L)'
;MPTAANDRKPAIALGLRENWPQFTLLILINAFVGGMAGIERTLVPLIGSEEFGLTSTTLVTSFIISFGLVKAVSNLVSGQLADRWGRKRVLILGWMAGLPVPFMLMWAPDWSWIIAANALLGVSQGLAWSMTVIMKIDLAGSRSRGLAVGLNEFAGYLAVGLTALATGYLASIYGLRPEPIYLGVAYAIIGTALSVFLVRDTRAHVALETGGATAAQPPLSFGQVFALTSYKDRNLFAASQAGLVNNLNDGMSWGIFPLFYSAIGLGLDRIGLLKAIYPIVWSLLQIITGPLSDRWGRKGLIVAGMWLQAAALLLTALTRDFGWWLAASVLLGIGTAMVYPSLIAAVSDASHPSWRARSLSVYRFWRDLGYAIGALAAGLIADAFGFAAAIAAIAGLTFLSGVVTAITMQETRTVSRANEHAS
;
A
#
# COMPACT_ATOMS: atom_id res chain seq x y z
N MET A 1 -19.61 -53.40 -20.11
CA MET A 1 -19.48 -52.00 -20.53
C MET A 1 -19.01 -51.17 -19.33
N PRO A 2 -17.79 -50.66 -19.28
CA PRO A 2 -17.37 -49.77 -18.19
C PRO A 2 -17.87 -48.37 -18.50
N THR A 3 -18.62 -47.81 -17.57
CA THR A 3 -19.08 -46.41 -17.55
C THR A 3 -17.87 -45.46 -17.55
N ALA A 4 -17.77 -44.68 -18.61
CA ALA A 4 -16.78 -43.60 -18.70
C ALA A 4 -16.94 -42.64 -17.50
N ALA A 5 -15.95 -42.62 -16.63
CA ALA A 5 -15.81 -41.60 -15.60
C ALA A 5 -15.76 -40.23 -16.30
N ASN A 6 -16.79 -39.45 -16.06
CA ASN A 6 -16.97 -38.11 -16.63
C ASN A 6 -16.00 -37.17 -15.92
N ASP A 7 -14.77 -37.01 -16.45
CA ASP A 7 -13.77 -36.02 -16.07
C ASP A 7 -14.28 -34.61 -16.40
N ARG A 8 -15.39 -34.21 -15.76
CA ARG A 8 -15.80 -32.80 -15.79
C ARG A 8 -14.77 -31.99 -14.98
N LYS A 9 -13.86 -31.30 -15.70
CA LYS A 9 -13.11 -30.20 -15.08
C LYS A 9 -14.09 -29.37 -14.26
N PRO A 10 -13.80 -29.07 -12.99
CA PRO A 10 -14.72 -28.30 -12.16
C PRO A 10 -15.09 -27.01 -12.90
N ALA A 11 -16.40 -26.78 -13.05
CA ALA A 11 -16.89 -25.58 -13.72
C ALA A 11 -16.36 -24.35 -12.99
N ILE A 12 -15.75 -23.40 -13.75
CA ILE A 12 -15.25 -22.15 -13.19
C ILE A 12 -16.48 -21.39 -12.67
N ALA A 13 -16.43 -20.98 -11.40
CA ALA A 13 -17.51 -20.24 -10.75
C ALA A 13 -16.96 -18.97 -10.12
N LEU A 14 -17.72 -17.88 -10.16
CA LEU A 14 -17.42 -16.65 -9.46
C LEU A 14 -17.98 -16.73 -8.03
N GLY A 15 -17.27 -16.17 -7.06
CA GLY A 15 -17.71 -16.10 -5.68
C GLY A 15 -16.61 -16.44 -4.69
N LEU A 16 -16.68 -15.83 -3.50
CA LEU A 16 -15.70 -16.06 -2.43
C LEU A 16 -15.79 -17.48 -1.88
N ARG A 17 -17.00 -18.03 -1.76
CA ARG A 17 -17.24 -19.34 -1.19
C ARG A 17 -16.72 -20.43 -2.13
N GLU A 18 -16.96 -20.28 -3.42
CA GLU A 18 -16.58 -21.19 -4.48
C GLU A 18 -15.06 -21.25 -4.67
N ASN A 19 -14.38 -20.11 -4.44
CA ASN A 19 -12.95 -19.94 -4.67
C ASN A 19 -12.15 -19.77 -3.35
N TRP A 20 -12.73 -20.11 -2.21
CA TRP A 20 -12.15 -19.89 -0.89
C TRP A 20 -10.68 -20.37 -0.75
N PRO A 21 -10.27 -21.56 -1.24
CA PRO A 21 -8.89 -22.01 -1.08
C PRO A 21 -7.88 -21.11 -1.82
N GLN A 22 -8.19 -20.70 -3.06
CA GLN A 22 -7.33 -19.81 -3.82
C GLN A 22 -7.36 -18.40 -3.25
N PHE A 23 -8.51 -17.94 -2.77
CA PHE A 23 -8.65 -16.62 -2.14
C PHE A 23 -7.82 -16.52 -0.87
N THR A 24 -7.88 -17.52 0.02
CA THR A 24 -7.08 -17.56 1.26
C THR A 24 -5.60 -17.69 0.97
N LEU A 25 -5.20 -18.50 -0.02
CA LEU A 25 -3.82 -18.58 -0.48
C LEU A 25 -3.28 -17.22 -0.92
N LEU A 26 -4.07 -16.46 -1.69
CA LEU A 26 -3.69 -15.11 -2.13
C LEU A 26 -3.65 -14.09 -0.99
N ILE A 27 -4.47 -14.26 0.06
CA ILE A 27 -4.35 -13.47 1.30
C ILE A 27 -3.01 -13.73 1.97
N LEU A 28 -2.64 -15.00 2.15
CA LEU A 28 -1.37 -15.39 2.76
C LEU A 28 -0.16 -14.90 1.96
N ILE A 29 -0.21 -15.05 0.62
CA ILE A 29 0.84 -14.52 -0.26
C ILE A 29 0.96 -13.00 -0.11
N ASN A 30 -0.16 -12.28 -0.03
CA ASN A 30 -0.13 -10.83 0.18
C ASN A 30 0.42 -10.43 1.55
N ALA A 31 0.19 -11.24 2.58
CA ALA A 31 0.84 -11.03 3.88
C ALA A 31 2.37 -11.15 3.78
N PHE A 32 2.90 -12.13 3.05
CA PHE A 32 4.35 -12.20 2.80
C PHE A 32 4.87 -11.02 1.97
N VAL A 33 4.12 -10.56 0.95
CA VAL A 33 4.46 -9.35 0.20
C VAL A 33 4.53 -8.14 1.14
N GLY A 34 3.55 -7.96 2.04
CA GLY A 34 3.57 -6.92 3.06
C GLY A 34 4.73 -7.07 4.04
N GLY A 35 5.01 -8.30 4.49
CA GLY A 35 6.12 -8.62 5.37
C GLY A 35 7.47 -8.17 4.81
N MET A 36 7.71 -8.34 3.51
CA MET A 36 8.93 -7.86 2.85
C MET A 36 9.16 -6.36 3.04
N ALA A 37 8.11 -5.54 2.93
CA ALA A 37 8.21 -4.10 3.21
C ALA A 37 8.33 -3.82 4.71
N GLY A 38 7.72 -4.66 5.56
CA GLY A 38 7.77 -4.55 7.02
C GLY A 38 9.18 -4.68 7.61
N ILE A 39 10.03 -5.52 7.01
CA ILE A 39 11.44 -5.70 7.45
C ILE A 39 12.18 -4.37 7.45
N GLU A 40 11.96 -3.56 6.45
CA GLU A 40 12.71 -2.33 6.23
C GLU A 40 12.21 -1.15 7.07
N ARG A 41 10.98 -1.26 7.61
CA ARG A 41 10.33 -0.15 8.33
C ARG A 41 11.08 0.31 9.59
N THR A 42 11.77 -0.62 10.24
CA THR A 42 12.55 -0.33 11.45
C THR A 42 14.05 -0.28 11.15
N LEU A 43 14.53 -1.20 10.32
CA LEU A 43 15.96 -1.48 10.20
C LEU A 43 16.70 -0.54 9.25
N VAL A 44 16.21 -0.37 8.02
CA VAL A 44 17.02 0.24 6.94
C VAL A 44 17.44 1.67 7.24
N PRO A 45 16.60 2.57 7.80
CA PRO A 45 17.07 3.91 8.17
C PRO A 45 18.20 3.86 9.21
N LEU A 46 18.15 2.95 10.17
CA LEU A 46 19.15 2.79 11.21
C LEU A 46 20.44 2.14 10.67
N ILE A 47 20.34 1.17 9.76
CA ILE A 47 21.49 0.64 9.03
C ILE A 47 22.25 1.77 8.32
N GLY A 48 21.52 2.70 7.68
CA GLY A 48 22.11 3.85 7.01
C GLY A 48 22.89 4.76 7.96
N SER A 49 22.31 5.09 9.10
CA SER A 49 22.93 6.00 10.07
C SER A 49 23.99 5.33 10.94
N GLU A 50 23.76 4.11 11.43
CA GLU A 50 24.61 3.47 12.44
C GLU A 50 25.69 2.60 11.82
N GLU A 51 25.43 1.87 10.73
CA GLU A 51 26.42 0.97 10.12
C GLU A 51 27.16 1.63 8.94
N PHE A 52 26.46 2.42 8.10
CA PHE A 52 27.09 3.12 6.98
C PHE A 52 27.53 4.54 7.33
N GLY A 53 27.23 5.04 8.54
CA GLY A 53 27.67 6.35 9.01
C GLY A 53 27.13 7.52 8.20
N LEU A 54 25.98 7.35 7.54
CA LEU A 54 25.39 8.42 6.75
C LEU A 54 24.83 9.51 7.66
N THR A 55 25.34 10.73 7.49
CA THR A 55 24.93 11.90 8.29
C THR A 55 23.78 12.67 7.64
N SER A 56 23.64 12.63 6.31
CA SER A 56 22.53 13.25 5.59
C SER A 56 21.29 12.38 5.65
N THR A 57 20.21 12.92 6.17
CA THR A 57 18.91 12.27 6.21
C THR A 57 18.35 12.00 4.81
N THR A 58 18.62 12.91 3.87
CA THR A 58 18.25 12.73 2.45
C THR A 58 18.97 11.52 1.84
N LEU A 59 20.24 11.31 2.15
CA LEU A 59 20.96 10.12 1.71
C LEU A 59 20.39 8.87 2.37
N VAL A 60 20.12 8.88 3.68
CA VAL A 60 19.50 7.74 4.37
C VAL A 60 18.13 7.41 3.77
N THR A 61 17.31 8.38 3.42
CA THR A 61 15.97 8.12 2.86
C THR A 61 15.97 7.83 1.36
N SER A 62 17.12 7.85 0.67
CA SER A 62 17.24 7.60 -0.77
C SER A 62 16.71 6.22 -1.22
N PHE A 63 16.77 5.22 -0.34
CA PHE A 63 16.20 3.89 -0.62
C PHE A 63 14.67 3.95 -0.79
N ILE A 64 13.96 4.80 -0.02
CA ILE A 64 12.51 4.98 -0.14
C ILE A 64 12.18 5.73 -1.44
N ILE A 65 13.04 6.68 -1.84
CA ILE A 65 12.89 7.38 -3.12
C ILE A 65 12.95 6.38 -4.27
N SER A 66 13.98 5.52 -4.26
CA SER A 66 14.15 4.43 -5.25
C SER A 66 12.94 3.50 -5.26
N PHE A 67 12.54 3.00 -4.09
CA PHE A 67 11.36 2.15 -3.92
C PHE A 67 10.09 2.79 -4.47
N GLY A 68 9.78 4.03 -4.06
CA GLY A 68 8.54 4.72 -4.41
C GLY A 68 8.42 5.01 -5.91
N LEU A 69 9.51 5.49 -6.55
CA LEU A 69 9.56 5.74 -7.99
C LEU A 69 9.33 4.46 -8.79
N VAL A 70 10.09 3.41 -8.45
CA VAL A 70 10.00 2.13 -9.19
C VAL A 70 8.65 1.46 -8.96
N LYS A 71 8.13 1.49 -7.72
CA LYS A 71 6.80 0.94 -7.41
C LYS A 71 5.69 1.67 -8.17
N ALA A 72 5.74 3.01 -8.23
CA ALA A 72 4.76 3.80 -8.95
C ALA A 72 4.69 3.40 -10.44
N VAL A 73 5.85 3.33 -11.10
CA VAL A 73 5.94 2.90 -12.52
C VAL A 73 5.48 1.44 -12.67
N SER A 74 5.91 0.54 -11.79
CA SER A 74 5.55 -0.88 -11.84
C SER A 74 4.03 -1.08 -11.68
N ASN A 75 3.37 -0.33 -10.82
CA ASN A 75 1.91 -0.35 -10.68
C ASN A 75 1.20 0.11 -11.97
N LEU A 76 1.73 1.14 -12.63
CA LEU A 76 1.13 1.66 -13.86
C LEU A 76 1.10 0.63 -14.98
N VAL A 77 2.15 -0.21 -15.07
CA VAL A 77 2.28 -1.23 -16.13
C VAL A 77 1.74 -2.61 -15.73
N SER A 78 1.53 -2.86 -14.43
CA SER A 78 1.16 -4.18 -13.89
C SER A 78 -0.12 -4.75 -14.52
N GLY A 79 -1.14 -3.92 -14.74
CA GLY A 79 -2.39 -4.32 -15.38
C GLY A 79 -2.20 -4.76 -16.82
N GLN A 80 -1.43 -4.01 -17.62
CA GLN A 80 -1.14 -4.35 -19.01
C GLN A 80 -0.34 -5.66 -19.12
N LEU A 81 0.64 -5.86 -18.24
CA LEU A 81 1.39 -7.11 -18.17
C LEU A 81 0.48 -8.30 -17.81
N ALA A 82 -0.44 -8.10 -16.85
CA ALA A 82 -1.40 -9.13 -16.44
C ALA A 82 -2.33 -9.55 -17.57
N ASP A 83 -2.77 -8.62 -18.42
CA ASP A 83 -3.61 -8.92 -19.58
C ASP A 83 -2.86 -9.69 -20.65
N ARG A 84 -1.58 -9.36 -20.89
CA ARG A 84 -0.74 -10.02 -21.91
C ARG A 84 -0.23 -11.38 -21.47
N TRP A 85 0.33 -11.49 -20.27
CA TRP A 85 1.07 -12.67 -19.81
C TRP A 85 0.28 -13.55 -18.84
N GLY A 86 -0.82 -13.03 -18.27
CA GLY A 86 -1.62 -13.67 -17.23
C GLY A 86 -1.20 -13.25 -15.84
N ARG A 87 -2.17 -13.32 -14.93
CA ARG A 87 -2.00 -12.83 -13.55
C ARG A 87 -0.96 -13.62 -12.78
N LYS A 88 -0.97 -14.94 -12.89
CA LYS A 88 0.01 -15.82 -12.22
C LYS A 88 1.45 -15.53 -12.62
N ARG A 89 1.72 -15.34 -13.91
CA ARG A 89 3.09 -15.08 -14.40
C ARG A 89 3.61 -13.74 -13.87
N VAL A 90 2.79 -12.71 -13.85
CA VAL A 90 3.16 -11.39 -13.33
C VAL A 90 3.39 -11.43 -11.81
N LEU A 91 2.59 -12.21 -11.07
CA LEU A 91 2.82 -12.46 -9.64
C LEU A 91 4.19 -13.13 -9.40
N ILE A 92 4.52 -14.16 -10.17
CA ILE A 92 5.82 -14.85 -10.08
C ILE A 92 6.97 -13.90 -10.42
N LEU A 93 6.85 -13.07 -11.47
CA LEU A 93 7.86 -12.06 -11.79
C LEU A 93 8.07 -11.06 -10.64
N GLY A 94 6.99 -10.66 -9.97
CA GLY A 94 7.08 -9.83 -8.77
C GLY A 94 7.90 -10.50 -7.67
N TRP A 95 7.68 -11.80 -7.42
CA TRP A 95 8.48 -12.55 -6.46
C TRP A 95 9.93 -12.76 -6.90
N MET A 96 10.19 -13.01 -8.19
CA MET A 96 11.56 -13.11 -8.71
C MET A 96 12.37 -11.83 -8.50
N ALA A 97 11.73 -10.66 -8.63
CA ALA A 97 12.36 -9.39 -8.29
C ALA A 97 12.55 -9.21 -6.76
N GLY A 98 11.64 -9.75 -5.95
CA GLY A 98 11.72 -9.68 -4.48
C GLY A 98 12.72 -10.67 -3.86
N LEU A 99 13.00 -11.80 -4.51
CA LEU A 99 13.82 -12.86 -3.98
C LEU A 99 15.25 -12.43 -3.59
N PRO A 100 16.00 -11.65 -4.38
CA PRO A 100 17.34 -11.20 -4.02
C PRO A 100 17.36 -10.11 -2.94
N VAL A 101 16.24 -9.41 -2.68
CA VAL A 101 16.20 -8.25 -1.80
C VAL A 101 16.75 -8.52 -0.40
N PRO A 102 16.27 -9.52 0.36
CA PRO A 102 16.79 -9.77 1.72
C PRO A 102 18.28 -10.11 1.72
N PHE A 103 18.77 -10.83 0.71
CA PHE A 103 20.20 -11.14 0.58
C PHE A 103 21.04 -9.88 0.31
N MET A 104 20.55 -8.98 -0.55
CA MET A 104 21.22 -7.71 -0.81
C MET A 104 21.27 -6.84 0.44
N LEU A 105 20.19 -6.82 1.25
CA LEU A 105 20.16 -6.07 2.51
C LEU A 105 21.13 -6.64 3.56
N MET A 106 21.17 -7.97 3.70
CA MET A 106 22.05 -8.64 4.67
C MET A 106 23.54 -8.39 4.40
N TRP A 107 23.94 -8.46 3.13
CA TRP A 107 25.34 -8.43 2.73
C TRP A 107 25.72 -7.19 1.92
N ALA A 108 24.94 -6.12 2.02
CA ALA A 108 25.25 -4.85 1.36
C ALA A 108 26.64 -4.35 1.77
N PRO A 109 27.60 -4.21 0.84
CA PRO A 109 28.91 -3.66 1.14
C PRO A 109 28.89 -2.14 1.27
N ASP A 110 27.92 -1.49 0.63
CA ASP A 110 27.73 -0.03 0.63
C ASP A 110 26.24 0.33 0.43
N TRP A 111 25.93 1.61 0.58
CA TRP A 111 24.56 2.11 0.51
C TRP A 111 23.89 1.97 -0.86
N SER A 112 24.66 1.92 -1.94
CA SER A 112 24.12 1.74 -3.29
C SER A 112 23.42 0.40 -3.47
N TRP A 113 23.89 -0.64 -2.77
CA TRP A 113 23.23 -1.95 -2.74
C TRP A 113 21.86 -1.91 -2.05
N ILE A 114 21.74 -1.11 -0.99
CA ILE A 114 20.45 -0.88 -0.31
C ILE A 114 19.47 -0.16 -1.25
N ILE A 115 19.94 0.86 -1.98
CA ILE A 115 19.13 1.57 -2.98
C ILE A 115 18.70 0.61 -4.10
N ALA A 116 19.60 -0.22 -4.62
CA ALA A 116 19.30 -1.21 -5.65
C ALA A 116 18.31 -2.29 -5.15
N ALA A 117 18.49 -2.80 -3.92
CA ALA A 117 17.55 -3.71 -3.30
C ALA A 117 16.15 -3.13 -3.22
N ASN A 118 16.05 -1.85 -2.89
CA ASN A 118 14.77 -1.14 -2.80
C ASN A 118 14.13 -0.85 -4.16
N ALA A 119 14.93 -0.65 -5.22
CA ALA A 119 14.40 -0.64 -6.58
C ALA A 119 13.75 -1.99 -6.95
N LEU A 120 14.43 -3.11 -6.64
CA LEU A 120 13.87 -4.46 -6.85
C LEU A 120 12.63 -4.71 -5.97
N LEU A 121 12.65 -4.26 -4.71
CA LEU A 121 11.46 -4.31 -3.85
C LEU A 121 10.31 -3.49 -4.42
N GLY A 122 10.59 -2.33 -5.02
CA GLY A 122 9.61 -1.52 -5.74
C GLY A 122 8.94 -2.27 -6.89
N VAL A 123 9.74 -2.98 -7.72
CA VAL A 123 9.21 -3.88 -8.77
C VAL A 123 8.35 -4.97 -8.16
N SER A 124 8.89 -5.65 -7.14
CA SER A 124 8.21 -6.75 -6.44
C SER A 124 6.85 -6.31 -5.89
N GLN A 125 6.83 -5.22 -5.15
CA GLN A 125 5.61 -4.65 -4.55
C GLN A 125 4.60 -4.20 -5.62
N GLY A 126 5.08 -3.51 -6.66
CA GLY A 126 4.23 -3.04 -7.77
C GLY A 126 3.57 -4.18 -8.54
N LEU A 127 4.26 -5.28 -8.76
CA LEU A 127 3.73 -6.44 -9.46
C LEU A 127 2.97 -7.39 -8.53
N ALA A 128 3.59 -7.90 -7.46
CA ALA A 128 3.00 -8.93 -6.62
C ALA A 128 1.79 -8.42 -5.83
N TRP A 129 1.87 -7.24 -5.21
CA TRP A 129 0.72 -6.66 -4.50
C TRP A 129 -0.45 -6.41 -5.44
N SER A 130 -0.19 -5.82 -6.62
CA SER A 130 -1.24 -5.59 -7.62
C SER A 130 -1.89 -6.89 -8.09
N MET A 131 -1.10 -7.94 -8.33
CA MET A 131 -1.64 -9.23 -8.77
C MET A 131 -2.49 -9.90 -7.67
N THR A 132 -2.07 -9.86 -6.41
CA THR A 132 -2.88 -10.43 -5.32
C THR A 132 -4.21 -9.71 -5.16
N VAL A 133 -4.27 -8.39 -5.40
CA VAL A 133 -5.53 -7.62 -5.43
C VAL A 133 -6.39 -8.03 -6.62
N ILE A 134 -5.82 -7.98 -7.84
CA ILE A 134 -6.56 -8.24 -9.09
C ILE A 134 -7.12 -9.67 -9.09
N MET A 135 -6.30 -10.65 -8.74
CA MET A 135 -6.73 -12.06 -8.71
C MET A 135 -7.85 -12.31 -7.71
N LYS A 136 -7.83 -11.65 -6.53
CA LYS A 136 -8.93 -11.76 -5.58
C LYS A 136 -10.22 -11.12 -6.07
N ILE A 137 -10.12 -9.99 -6.80
CA ILE A 137 -11.26 -9.37 -7.46
C ILE A 137 -11.84 -10.30 -8.53
N ASP A 138 -10.98 -10.92 -9.37
CA ASP A 138 -11.38 -11.87 -10.40
C ASP A 138 -12.13 -13.08 -9.83
N LEU A 139 -11.67 -13.61 -8.67
CA LEU A 139 -12.31 -14.74 -7.98
C LEU A 139 -13.63 -14.36 -7.30
N ALA A 140 -13.69 -13.18 -6.69
CA ALA A 140 -14.83 -12.73 -5.89
C ALA A 140 -16.05 -12.35 -6.74
N GLY A 141 -15.81 -11.88 -7.99
CA GLY A 141 -16.85 -11.34 -8.86
C GLY A 141 -17.41 -9.99 -8.37
N SER A 142 -18.40 -9.46 -9.08
CA SER A 142 -18.89 -8.07 -8.89
C SER A 142 -19.47 -7.79 -7.50
N ARG A 143 -20.12 -8.77 -6.87
CA ARG A 143 -20.82 -8.61 -5.58
C ARG A 143 -19.88 -8.43 -4.38
N SER A 144 -18.68 -9.00 -4.42
CA SER A 144 -17.76 -9.06 -3.26
C SER A 144 -16.42 -8.37 -3.49
N ARG A 145 -16.30 -7.51 -4.51
CA ARG A 145 -15.05 -6.80 -4.86
C ARG A 145 -14.52 -5.95 -3.71
N GLY A 146 -15.38 -5.19 -3.07
CA GLY A 146 -14.98 -4.33 -1.94
C GLY A 146 -14.39 -5.14 -0.79
N LEU A 147 -15.02 -6.26 -0.42
CA LEU A 147 -14.52 -7.18 0.60
C LEU A 147 -13.18 -7.81 0.18
N ALA A 148 -13.04 -8.20 -1.09
CA ALA A 148 -11.80 -8.78 -1.61
C ALA A 148 -10.62 -7.81 -1.50
N VAL A 149 -10.83 -6.54 -1.86
CA VAL A 149 -9.83 -5.47 -1.72
C VAL A 149 -9.54 -5.20 -0.24
N GLY A 150 -10.57 -5.06 0.59
CA GLY A 150 -10.41 -4.81 2.02
C GLY A 150 -9.60 -5.90 2.73
N LEU A 151 -9.89 -7.18 2.47
CA LEU A 151 -9.13 -8.30 3.02
C LEU A 151 -7.69 -8.37 2.48
N ASN A 152 -7.48 -7.96 1.22
CA ASN A 152 -6.12 -7.84 0.70
C ASN A 152 -5.28 -6.82 1.47
N GLU A 153 -5.80 -5.62 1.56
CA GLU A 153 -5.10 -4.51 2.21
C GLU A 153 -4.92 -4.78 3.71
N PHE A 154 -5.95 -5.33 4.37
CA PHE A 154 -5.85 -5.78 5.76
C PHE A 154 -4.67 -6.73 5.97
N ALA A 155 -4.59 -7.82 5.21
CA ALA A 155 -3.54 -8.82 5.37
C ALA A 155 -2.14 -8.24 5.10
N GLY A 156 -2.01 -7.44 4.04
CA GLY A 156 -0.74 -6.81 3.68
C GLY A 156 -0.23 -5.86 4.76
N TYR A 157 -1.04 -4.90 5.20
CA TYR A 157 -0.60 -3.91 6.19
C TYR A 157 -0.49 -4.45 7.60
N LEU A 158 -1.30 -5.44 7.97
CA LEU A 158 -1.10 -6.17 9.22
C LEU A 158 0.26 -6.86 9.24
N ALA A 159 0.63 -7.51 8.15
CA ALA A 159 1.94 -8.17 8.03
C ALA A 159 3.10 -7.15 8.03
N VAL A 160 2.94 -5.97 7.40
CA VAL A 160 3.91 -4.86 7.54
C VAL A 160 4.15 -4.52 9.01
N GLY A 161 3.09 -4.33 9.79
CA GLY A 161 3.19 -3.95 11.19
C GLY A 161 3.80 -5.06 12.05
N LEU A 162 3.30 -6.29 11.92
CA LEU A 162 3.82 -7.42 12.70
C LEU A 162 5.30 -7.72 12.38
N THR A 163 5.70 -7.57 11.13
CA THR A 163 7.10 -7.76 10.73
C THR A 163 7.98 -6.62 11.23
N ALA A 164 7.52 -5.37 11.20
CA ALA A 164 8.26 -4.24 11.77
C ALA A 164 8.49 -4.41 13.29
N LEU A 165 7.48 -4.94 14.01
CA LEU A 165 7.61 -5.29 15.43
C LEU A 165 8.64 -6.40 15.62
N ALA A 166 8.51 -7.51 14.88
CA ALA A 166 9.39 -8.67 14.98
C ALA A 166 10.85 -8.30 14.67
N THR A 167 11.10 -7.52 13.61
CA THR A 167 12.45 -7.10 13.24
C THR A 167 13.05 -6.11 14.24
N GLY A 168 12.25 -5.19 14.81
CA GLY A 168 12.71 -4.31 15.88
C GLY A 168 13.11 -5.08 17.13
N TYR A 169 12.31 -6.09 17.52
CA TYR A 169 12.64 -6.97 18.65
C TYR A 169 13.89 -7.83 18.38
N LEU A 170 13.99 -8.46 17.21
CA LEU A 170 15.18 -9.25 16.85
C LEU A 170 16.43 -8.37 16.80
N ALA A 171 16.32 -7.16 16.26
CA ALA A 171 17.44 -6.22 16.19
C ALA A 171 17.92 -5.76 17.58
N SER A 172 17.03 -5.68 18.57
CA SER A 172 17.43 -5.35 19.94
C SER A 172 18.29 -6.45 20.61
N ILE A 173 18.22 -7.69 20.12
CA ILE A 173 18.96 -8.83 20.64
C ILE A 173 20.22 -9.13 19.82
N TYR A 174 20.09 -9.11 18.48
CA TYR A 174 21.12 -9.60 17.56
C TYR A 174 21.82 -8.50 16.76
N GLY A 175 21.37 -7.25 16.83
CA GLY A 175 21.81 -6.16 15.98
C GLY A 175 20.99 -6.02 14.70
N LEU A 176 21.35 -5.02 13.88
CA LEU A 176 20.54 -4.65 12.71
C LEU A 176 20.61 -5.68 11.57
N ARG A 177 21.75 -6.37 11.39
CA ARG A 177 21.99 -7.38 10.36
C ARG A 177 22.86 -8.52 10.91
N PRO A 178 22.80 -9.75 10.36
CA PRO A 178 21.86 -10.24 9.33
C PRO A 178 20.56 -10.83 9.89
N GLU A 179 20.48 -11.17 11.20
CA GLU A 179 19.48 -12.03 11.81
C GLU A 179 18.05 -11.56 11.61
N PRO A 180 17.69 -10.26 11.85
CA PRO A 180 16.31 -9.81 11.65
C PRO A 180 15.83 -9.94 10.20
N ILE A 181 16.76 -9.93 9.23
CA ILE A 181 16.46 -9.98 7.80
C ILE A 181 16.16 -11.42 7.32
N TYR A 182 16.49 -12.46 8.11
CA TYR A 182 16.12 -13.86 7.78
C TYR A 182 14.62 -14.05 7.62
N LEU A 183 13.79 -13.25 8.29
CA LEU A 183 12.35 -13.23 8.04
C LEU A 183 12.02 -12.93 6.58
N GLY A 184 12.78 -12.03 5.95
CA GLY A 184 12.60 -11.69 4.54
C GLY A 184 12.98 -12.82 3.60
N VAL A 185 14.04 -13.55 3.93
CA VAL A 185 14.42 -14.76 3.18
C VAL A 185 13.28 -15.78 3.23
N ALA A 186 12.71 -16.02 4.42
CA ALA A 186 11.59 -16.94 4.59
C ALA A 186 10.37 -16.48 3.76
N TYR A 187 10.00 -15.19 3.84
CA TYR A 187 8.86 -14.66 3.08
C TYR A 187 9.07 -14.75 1.57
N ALA A 188 10.27 -14.41 1.08
CA ALA A 188 10.59 -14.47 -0.34
C ALA A 188 10.55 -15.91 -0.89
N ILE A 189 11.14 -16.87 -0.17
CA ILE A 189 11.15 -18.27 -0.58
C ILE A 189 9.75 -18.87 -0.53
N ILE A 190 9.05 -18.72 0.61
CA ILE A 190 7.70 -19.30 0.79
C ILE A 190 6.72 -18.64 -0.18
N GLY A 191 6.72 -17.31 -0.28
CA GLY A 191 5.84 -16.57 -1.20
C GLY A 191 6.05 -16.95 -2.66
N THR A 192 7.30 -17.12 -3.07
CA THR A 192 7.65 -17.61 -4.42
C THR A 192 7.16 -19.04 -4.63
N ALA A 193 7.45 -19.94 -3.70
CA ALA A 193 7.04 -21.35 -3.79
C ALA A 193 5.52 -21.50 -3.87
N LEU A 194 4.78 -20.83 -2.98
CA LEU A 194 3.32 -20.84 -3.01
C LEU A 194 2.77 -20.29 -4.34
N SER A 195 3.37 -19.21 -4.86
CA SER A 195 2.92 -18.60 -6.12
C SER A 195 3.19 -19.49 -7.33
N VAL A 196 4.34 -20.19 -7.35
CA VAL A 196 4.71 -21.10 -8.45
C VAL A 196 3.85 -22.36 -8.42
N PHE A 197 3.74 -23.02 -7.26
CA PHE A 197 3.18 -24.37 -7.19
C PHE A 197 1.67 -24.41 -6.92
N LEU A 198 1.12 -23.47 -6.15
CA LEU A 198 -0.27 -23.56 -5.67
C LEU A 198 -1.22 -22.52 -6.28
N VAL A 199 -0.73 -21.35 -6.71
CA VAL A 199 -1.61 -20.33 -7.32
C VAL A 199 -2.05 -20.77 -8.71
N ARG A 200 -3.34 -20.57 -9.02
CA ARG A 200 -3.94 -20.76 -10.35
C ARG A 200 -4.19 -19.42 -11.02
N ASP A 201 -4.01 -19.36 -12.35
CA ASP A 201 -4.31 -18.14 -13.10
C ASP A 201 -5.82 -17.84 -13.12
N THR A 202 -6.21 -16.57 -13.01
CA THR A 202 -7.62 -16.15 -12.90
C THR A 202 -8.23 -15.63 -14.20
N ARG A 203 -7.51 -15.66 -15.34
CA ARG A 203 -8.03 -15.19 -16.64
C ARG A 203 -9.34 -15.81 -17.07
N ALA A 204 -9.55 -17.08 -16.75
CA ALA A 204 -10.79 -17.77 -17.08
C ALA A 204 -12.00 -17.25 -16.28
N HIS A 205 -11.79 -16.76 -15.04
CA HIS A 205 -12.84 -16.11 -14.24
C HIS A 205 -13.21 -14.74 -14.85
N VAL A 206 -12.22 -13.99 -15.37
CA VAL A 206 -12.47 -12.72 -16.09
C VAL A 206 -13.29 -12.98 -17.36
N ALA A 207 -12.93 -13.99 -18.15
CA ALA A 207 -13.68 -14.36 -19.35
C ALA A 207 -15.14 -14.73 -19.05
N LEU A 208 -15.38 -15.41 -17.92
CA LEU A 208 -16.73 -15.75 -17.47
C LEU A 208 -17.53 -14.48 -17.07
N GLU A 209 -16.89 -13.52 -16.40
CA GLU A 209 -17.54 -12.27 -15.98
C GLU A 209 -17.85 -11.35 -17.17
N THR A 210 -16.97 -11.30 -18.17
CA THR A 210 -17.11 -10.41 -19.34
C THR A 210 -17.99 -10.99 -20.44
N GLY A 211 -18.27 -12.28 -20.43
CA GLY A 211 -19.08 -12.98 -21.46
C GLY A 211 -20.52 -12.49 -21.64
N GLY A 212 -20.96 -11.49 -20.87
CA GLY A 212 -22.29 -10.87 -20.96
C GLY A 212 -22.33 -9.35 -21.16
N ALA A 213 -21.19 -8.68 -21.23
CA ALA A 213 -21.15 -7.23 -21.32
C ALA A 213 -20.80 -6.74 -22.73
N THR A 214 -21.78 -6.35 -23.49
CA THR A 214 -21.62 -5.57 -24.74
C THR A 214 -20.95 -4.22 -24.42
N ALA A 215 -19.79 -3.95 -25.01
CA ALA A 215 -19.06 -2.69 -24.87
C ALA A 215 -19.90 -1.54 -25.49
N ALA A 216 -20.51 -0.72 -24.65
CA ALA A 216 -21.45 0.34 -25.06
C ALA A 216 -20.81 1.69 -25.39
N GLN A 217 -19.48 1.85 -25.24
CA GLN A 217 -18.78 3.09 -25.67
C GLN A 217 -17.30 2.80 -25.99
N PRO A 218 -16.69 3.53 -26.96
CA PRO A 218 -15.26 3.41 -27.25
C PRO A 218 -14.47 3.82 -26.01
N PRO A 219 -13.49 3.00 -25.60
CA PRO A 219 -12.71 3.30 -24.41
C PRO A 219 -11.85 4.54 -24.63
N LEU A 220 -11.85 5.48 -23.65
CA LEU A 220 -10.93 6.63 -23.65
C LEU A 220 -9.48 6.15 -23.80
N SER A 221 -8.64 6.93 -24.48
CA SER A 221 -7.22 6.64 -24.56
C SER A 221 -6.57 6.74 -23.18
N PHE A 222 -5.42 6.07 -22.98
CA PHE A 222 -4.68 6.13 -21.73
C PHE A 222 -4.34 7.58 -21.34
N GLY A 223 -3.89 8.41 -22.30
CA GLY A 223 -3.58 9.83 -22.05
C GLY A 223 -4.78 10.66 -21.59
N GLN A 224 -5.98 10.37 -22.14
CA GLN A 224 -7.21 11.03 -21.69
C GLN A 224 -7.58 10.65 -20.27
N VAL A 225 -7.50 9.35 -19.90
CA VAL A 225 -7.76 8.88 -18.54
C VAL A 225 -6.73 9.44 -17.58
N PHE A 226 -5.45 9.49 -17.99
CA PHE A 226 -4.39 10.10 -17.19
C PHE A 226 -4.69 11.57 -16.89
N ALA A 227 -5.05 12.35 -17.91
CA ALA A 227 -5.39 13.76 -17.73
C ALA A 227 -6.63 13.97 -16.85
N LEU A 228 -7.69 13.16 -17.04
CA LEU A 228 -8.88 13.21 -16.20
C LEU A 228 -8.54 12.93 -14.75
N THR A 229 -7.81 11.85 -14.48
CA THR A 229 -7.51 11.41 -13.11
C THR A 229 -6.51 12.33 -12.41
N SER A 230 -5.61 12.99 -13.18
CA SER A 230 -4.54 13.81 -12.61
C SER A 230 -4.95 15.27 -12.35
N TYR A 231 -5.75 15.90 -13.22
CA TYR A 231 -6.01 17.35 -13.12
C TYR A 231 -7.30 17.87 -13.77
N LYS A 232 -7.99 17.12 -14.66
CA LYS A 232 -9.17 17.65 -15.36
C LYS A 232 -10.48 17.43 -14.61
N ASP A 233 -10.65 16.27 -13.96
CA ASP A 233 -11.84 16.01 -13.14
C ASP A 233 -11.58 16.40 -11.70
N ARG A 234 -12.45 17.19 -11.10
CA ARG A 234 -12.30 17.73 -9.73
C ARG A 234 -12.22 16.64 -8.66
N ASN A 235 -13.07 15.62 -8.76
CA ASN A 235 -13.13 14.55 -7.78
C ASN A 235 -11.92 13.62 -7.90
N LEU A 236 -11.54 13.28 -9.13
CA LEU A 236 -10.36 12.43 -9.40
C LEU A 236 -9.05 13.14 -9.04
N PHE A 237 -8.94 14.44 -9.33
CA PHE A 237 -7.81 15.27 -8.88
C PHE A 237 -7.72 15.30 -7.35
N ALA A 238 -8.85 15.62 -6.67
CA ALA A 238 -8.89 15.69 -5.21
C ALA A 238 -8.49 14.35 -4.58
N ALA A 239 -8.97 13.23 -5.13
CA ALA A 239 -8.58 11.89 -4.67
C ALA A 239 -7.10 11.59 -4.94
N SER A 240 -6.57 11.95 -6.12
CA SER A 240 -5.19 11.67 -6.50
C SER A 240 -4.19 12.46 -5.65
N GLN A 241 -4.44 13.76 -5.41
CA GLN A 241 -3.56 14.57 -4.56
C GLN A 241 -3.64 14.14 -3.08
N ALA A 242 -4.85 13.78 -2.57
CA ALA A 242 -4.99 13.29 -1.20
C ALA A 242 -4.30 11.92 -1.02
N GLY A 243 -4.39 11.06 -2.03
CA GLY A 243 -3.67 9.78 -2.04
C GLY A 243 -2.15 9.95 -2.08
N LEU A 244 -1.65 10.90 -2.88
CA LEU A 244 -0.23 11.26 -2.91
C LEU A 244 0.24 11.71 -1.53
N VAL A 245 -0.48 12.66 -0.89
CA VAL A 245 -0.09 13.21 0.40
C VAL A 245 -0.25 12.16 1.52
N ASN A 246 -1.25 11.30 1.48
CA ASN A 246 -1.38 10.19 2.42
C ASN A 246 -0.16 9.26 2.38
N ASN A 247 0.34 8.90 1.19
CA ASN A 247 1.55 8.08 1.06
C ASN A 247 2.85 8.88 1.27
N LEU A 248 2.83 10.19 1.09
CA LEU A 248 3.91 11.08 1.48
C LEU A 248 4.13 11.03 3.00
N ASN A 249 3.05 10.99 3.80
CA ASN A 249 3.14 10.76 5.24
C ASN A 249 3.78 9.41 5.56
N ASP A 250 3.39 8.35 4.85
CA ASP A 250 3.95 7.02 5.09
C ASP A 250 5.43 6.94 4.68
N GLY A 251 5.82 7.55 3.55
CA GLY A 251 7.21 7.65 3.12
C GLY A 251 8.10 8.43 4.10
N MET A 252 7.61 9.58 4.58
CA MET A 252 8.28 10.34 5.64
C MET A 252 8.39 9.50 6.92
N SER A 253 7.30 8.92 7.40
CA SER A 253 7.30 8.14 8.64
C SER A 253 8.24 6.93 8.56
N TRP A 254 8.36 6.32 7.37
CA TRP A 254 9.27 5.20 7.14
C TRP A 254 10.73 5.60 7.33
N GLY A 255 11.14 6.72 6.73
CA GLY A 255 12.52 7.19 6.78
C GLY A 255 12.88 7.94 8.07
N ILE A 256 12.01 8.88 8.49
CA ILE A 256 12.33 9.84 9.55
C ILE A 256 12.07 9.30 10.96
N PHE A 257 10.97 8.58 11.19
CA PHE A 257 10.60 8.18 12.56
C PHE A 257 11.64 7.30 13.26
N PRO A 258 12.24 6.26 12.62
CA PRO A 258 13.29 5.50 13.28
C PRO A 258 14.48 6.36 13.69
N LEU A 259 14.92 7.28 12.81
CA LEU A 259 16.02 8.20 13.07
C LEU A 259 15.68 9.20 14.19
N PHE A 260 14.48 9.77 14.14
CA PHE A 260 14.00 10.69 15.16
C PHE A 260 13.94 10.06 16.55
N TYR A 261 13.42 8.83 16.66
CA TYR A 261 13.32 8.11 17.93
C TYR A 261 14.69 7.62 18.42
N SER A 262 15.57 7.15 17.54
CA SER A 262 16.94 6.77 17.87
C SER A 262 17.76 7.96 18.37
N ALA A 263 17.64 9.11 17.72
CA ALA A 263 18.33 10.36 18.13
C ALA A 263 17.95 10.84 19.55
N ILE A 264 16.80 10.41 20.07
CA ILE A 264 16.34 10.73 21.45
C ILE A 264 16.67 9.58 22.43
N GLY A 265 17.31 8.50 21.95
CA GLY A 265 17.78 7.39 22.77
C GLY A 265 16.75 6.29 23.01
N LEU A 266 15.69 6.14 22.16
CA LEU A 266 14.81 4.99 22.21
C LEU A 266 15.54 3.73 21.75
N GLY A 267 15.34 2.61 22.49
CA GLY A 267 15.79 1.31 22.09
C GLY A 267 15.04 0.76 20.86
N LEU A 268 15.69 -0.16 20.15
CA LEU A 268 15.17 -0.74 18.90
C LEU A 268 13.82 -1.45 19.07
N ASP A 269 13.58 -2.08 20.22
CA ASP A 269 12.32 -2.71 20.60
C ASP A 269 11.16 -1.72 20.62
N ARG A 270 11.38 -0.54 21.24
CA ARG A 270 10.39 0.54 21.33
C ARG A 270 10.17 1.23 19.99
N ILE A 271 11.23 1.42 19.21
CA ILE A 271 11.13 1.94 17.83
C ILE A 271 10.31 0.98 16.99
N GLY A 272 10.59 -0.32 17.05
CA GLY A 272 9.83 -1.37 16.36
C GLY A 272 8.35 -1.36 16.76
N LEU A 273 8.03 -1.20 18.07
CA LEU A 273 6.65 -1.09 18.53
C LEU A 273 5.93 0.13 17.96
N LEU A 274 6.52 1.32 17.99
CA LEU A 274 5.94 2.54 17.42
C LEU A 274 5.72 2.39 15.91
N LYS A 275 6.66 1.76 15.20
CA LYS A 275 6.54 1.50 13.76
C LYS A 275 5.48 0.45 13.42
N ALA A 276 5.18 -0.46 14.34
CA ALA A 276 4.16 -1.50 14.18
C ALA A 276 2.73 -0.98 14.42
N ILE A 277 2.54 -0.16 15.45
CA ILE A 277 1.20 0.30 15.89
C ILE A 277 0.46 1.01 14.76
N TYR A 278 1.12 1.91 14.04
CA TYR A 278 0.52 2.66 12.95
C TYR A 278 -0.10 1.74 11.87
N PRO A 279 0.62 0.84 11.20
CA PRO A 279 0.05 -0.03 10.17
C PRO A 279 -0.90 -1.10 10.74
N ILE A 280 -0.74 -1.54 11.99
CA ILE A 280 -1.67 -2.47 12.65
C ILE A 280 -3.03 -1.80 12.86
N VAL A 281 -3.06 -0.61 13.46
CA VAL A 281 -4.30 0.15 13.68
C VAL A 281 -4.96 0.47 12.36
N TRP A 282 -4.19 0.93 11.38
CA TRP A 282 -4.69 1.17 10.03
C TRP A 282 -5.33 -0.08 9.42
N SER A 283 -4.64 -1.21 9.44
CA SER A 283 -5.14 -2.45 8.84
C SER A 283 -6.42 -2.95 9.49
N LEU A 284 -6.50 -2.92 10.82
CA LEU A 284 -7.67 -3.37 11.56
C LEU A 284 -8.90 -2.48 11.29
N LEU A 285 -8.70 -1.16 11.34
CA LEU A 285 -9.81 -0.22 11.25
C LEU A 285 -10.33 -0.02 9.83
N GLN A 286 -9.54 -0.28 8.79
CA GLN A 286 -10.05 -0.15 7.42
C GLN A 286 -11.19 -1.13 7.07
N ILE A 287 -11.31 -2.24 7.80
CA ILE A 287 -12.44 -3.17 7.68
C ILE A 287 -13.75 -2.48 8.09
N ILE A 288 -13.67 -1.54 9.03
CA ILE A 288 -14.80 -0.78 9.55
C ILE A 288 -15.02 0.49 8.72
N THR A 289 -13.96 1.22 8.43
CA THR A 289 -14.05 2.52 7.76
C THR A 289 -14.45 2.42 6.29
N GLY A 290 -14.17 1.30 5.62
CA GLY A 290 -14.68 1.02 4.27
C GLY A 290 -16.22 1.07 4.21
N PRO A 291 -16.93 0.17 4.93
CA PRO A 291 -18.39 0.22 5.02
C PRO A 291 -18.95 1.53 5.61
N LEU A 292 -18.22 2.17 6.53
CA LEU A 292 -18.61 3.44 7.10
C LEU A 292 -18.63 4.55 6.04
N SER A 293 -17.65 4.55 5.12
CA SER A 293 -17.60 5.49 4.00
C SER A 293 -18.75 5.27 3.02
N ASP A 294 -19.29 4.05 2.94
CA ASP A 294 -20.50 3.75 2.17
C ASP A 294 -21.76 4.35 2.80
N ARG A 295 -21.78 4.59 4.10
CA ARG A 295 -22.94 5.13 4.83
C ARG A 295 -22.87 6.64 5.00
N TRP A 296 -21.72 7.17 5.40
CA TRP A 296 -21.53 8.58 5.76
C TRP A 296 -21.04 9.45 4.60
N GLY A 297 -20.62 8.84 3.48
CA GLY A 297 -20.04 9.52 2.33
C GLY A 297 -18.50 9.46 2.35
N ARG A 298 -17.92 9.70 1.18
CA ARG A 298 -16.47 9.61 0.95
C ARG A 298 -15.73 10.85 1.44
N LYS A 299 -16.21 12.02 1.01
CA LYS A 299 -15.57 13.31 1.25
C LYS A 299 -15.32 13.59 2.72
N GLY A 300 -16.34 13.43 3.57
CA GLY A 300 -16.24 13.72 5.00
C GLY A 300 -15.18 12.90 5.70
N LEU A 301 -15.10 11.59 5.42
CA LEU A 301 -14.10 10.68 5.99
C LEU A 301 -12.69 10.99 5.50
N ILE A 302 -12.51 11.32 4.21
CA ILE A 302 -11.19 11.68 3.67
C ILE A 302 -10.69 12.96 4.36
N VAL A 303 -11.50 14.01 4.43
CA VAL A 303 -11.12 15.29 5.03
C VAL A 303 -10.78 15.13 6.52
N ALA A 304 -11.68 14.49 7.29
CA ALA A 304 -11.46 14.26 8.72
C ALA A 304 -10.22 13.39 8.98
N GLY A 305 -10.03 12.36 8.17
CA GLY A 305 -8.85 11.49 8.26
C GLY A 305 -7.54 12.22 7.94
N MET A 306 -7.51 13.09 6.93
CA MET A 306 -6.34 13.92 6.61
C MET A 306 -6.01 14.89 7.76
N TRP A 307 -7.00 15.52 8.36
CA TRP A 307 -6.77 16.42 9.49
C TRP A 307 -6.34 15.65 10.75
N LEU A 308 -6.88 14.47 10.98
CA LEU A 308 -6.44 13.60 12.08
C LEU A 308 -4.99 13.15 11.91
N GLN A 309 -4.57 12.78 10.68
CA GLN A 309 -3.18 12.48 10.37
C GLN A 309 -2.28 13.69 10.62
N ALA A 310 -2.69 14.89 10.16
CA ALA A 310 -1.93 16.12 10.39
C ALA A 310 -1.74 16.40 11.90
N ALA A 311 -2.80 16.26 12.68
CA ALA A 311 -2.75 16.41 14.14
C ALA A 311 -1.83 15.36 14.80
N ALA A 312 -1.89 14.10 14.36
CA ALA A 312 -1.03 13.02 14.85
C ALA A 312 0.46 13.28 14.56
N LEU A 313 0.78 13.73 13.34
CA LEU A 313 2.14 14.12 12.95
C LEU A 313 2.65 15.31 13.79
N LEU A 314 1.81 16.32 13.96
CA LEU A 314 2.16 17.48 14.78
C LEU A 314 2.39 17.09 16.25
N LEU A 315 1.55 16.21 16.80
CA LEU A 315 1.72 15.64 18.14
C LEU A 315 3.07 14.92 18.26
N THR A 316 3.46 14.13 17.25
CA THR A 316 4.77 13.47 17.21
C THR A 316 5.92 14.47 17.22
N ALA A 317 5.82 15.56 16.44
CA ALA A 317 6.87 16.58 16.33
C ALA A 317 7.07 17.38 17.63
N LEU A 318 5.97 17.66 18.34
CA LEU A 318 5.96 18.58 19.49
C LEU A 318 6.22 17.88 20.85
N THR A 319 6.12 16.56 20.90
CA THR A 319 6.28 15.82 22.17
C THR A 319 7.62 15.08 22.24
N ARG A 320 8.02 14.69 23.47
CA ARG A 320 9.25 13.96 23.77
C ARG A 320 9.01 12.75 24.68
N ASP A 321 7.77 12.30 24.78
CA ASP A 321 7.36 11.21 25.65
C ASP A 321 6.82 10.03 24.84
N PHE A 322 7.18 8.81 25.24
CA PHE A 322 6.79 7.58 24.54
C PHE A 322 5.27 7.38 24.49
N GLY A 323 4.54 7.74 25.55
CA GLY A 323 3.09 7.60 25.59
C GLY A 323 2.39 8.49 24.56
N TRP A 324 2.88 9.72 24.38
CA TRP A 324 2.36 10.62 23.33
C TRP A 324 2.68 10.12 21.92
N TRP A 325 3.87 9.56 21.69
CA TRP A 325 4.21 8.97 20.38
C TRP A 325 3.39 7.73 20.08
N LEU A 326 3.09 6.92 21.11
CA LEU A 326 2.18 5.78 20.99
C LEU A 326 0.77 6.25 20.60
N ALA A 327 0.24 7.26 21.29
CA ALA A 327 -1.06 7.87 20.97
C ALA A 327 -1.06 8.47 19.57
N ALA A 328 -0.01 9.19 19.16
CA ALA A 328 0.15 9.74 17.83
C ALA A 328 0.16 8.63 16.75
N SER A 329 0.86 7.51 16.99
CA SER A 329 0.88 6.37 16.07
C SER A 329 -0.50 5.73 15.91
N VAL A 330 -1.29 5.63 16.98
CA VAL A 330 -2.69 5.18 16.93
C VAL A 330 -3.56 6.15 16.12
N LEU A 331 -3.48 7.46 16.42
CA LEU A 331 -4.24 8.50 15.70
C LEU A 331 -3.89 8.54 14.21
N LEU A 332 -2.60 8.39 13.87
CA LEU A 332 -2.13 8.31 12.49
C LEU A 332 -2.74 7.09 11.77
N GLY A 333 -2.78 5.94 12.46
CA GLY A 333 -3.41 4.73 11.94
C GLY A 333 -4.92 4.88 11.72
N ILE A 334 -5.64 5.50 12.66
CA ILE A 334 -7.08 5.81 12.52
C ILE A 334 -7.30 6.73 11.33
N GLY A 335 -6.55 7.83 11.23
CA GLY A 335 -6.67 8.79 10.13
C GLY A 335 -6.42 8.13 8.76
N THR A 336 -5.39 7.29 8.66
CA THR A 336 -5.08 6.57 7.41
C THR A 336 -6.16 5.54 7.06
N ALA A 337 -6.72 4.85 8.05
CA ALA A 337 -7.85 3.93 7.84
C ALA A 337 -9.11 4.64 7.31
N MET A 338 -9.37 5.88 7.73
CA MET A 338 -10.47 6.69 7.21
C MET A 338 -10.23 7.13 5.76
N VAL A 339 -9.00 7.48 5.41
CA VAL A 339 -8.61 8.04 4.11
C VAL A 339 -8.49 6.97 3.04
N TYR A 340 -7.70 5.93 3.30
CA TYR A 340 -7.23 5.01 2.28
C TYR A 340 -8.34 4.27 1.51
N PRO A 341 -9.28 3.53 2.15
CA PRO A 341 -10.36 2.86 1.44
C PRO A 341 -11.34 3.86 0.80
N SER A 342 -11.57 5.00 1.45
CA SER A 342 -12.48 6.05 0.96
C SER A 342 -11.97 6.68 -0.34
N LEU A 343 -10.66 6.86 -0.52
CA LEU A 343 -10.07 7.37 -1.75
C LEU A 343 -10.24 6.40 -2.91
N ILE A 344 -9.98 5.10 -2.70
CA ILE A 344 -10.17 4.07 -3.73
C ILE A 344 -11.64 4.03 -4.17
N ALA A 345 -12.55 4.12 -3.21
CA ALA A 345 -13.97 4.15 -3.48
C ALA A 345 -14.38 5.44 -4.24
N ALA A 346 -13.88 6.61 -3.83
CA ALA A 346 -14.16 7.89 -4.50
C ALA A 346 -13.68 7.89 -5.97
N VAL A 347 -12.49 7.35 -6.24
CA VAL A 347 -11.99 7.19 -7.63
C VAL A 347 -12.88 6.24 -8.42
N SER A 348 -13.32 5.14 -7.79
CA SER A 348 -14.21 4.17 -8.43
C SER A 348 -15.59 4.76 -8.73
N ASP A 349 -16.15 5.57 -7.84
CA ASP A 349 -17.44 6.22 -7.98
C ASP A 349 -17.41 7.32 -9.05
N ALA A 350 -16.31 8.09 -9.14
CA ALA A 350 -16.12 9.16 -10.11
C ALA A 350 -15.72 8.65 -11.51
N SER A 351 -15.39 7.38 -11.65
CA SER A 351 -14.90 6.80 -12.91
C SER A 351 -15.96 5.96 -13.60
N HIS A 352 -16.16 6.18 -14.91
CA HIS A 352 -17.05 5.31 -15.70
C HIS A 352 -16.50 3.86 -15.76
N PRO A 353 -17.35 2.83 -15.70
CA PRO A 353 -16.93 1.41 -15.67
C PRO A 353 -15.95 1.01 -16.78
N SER A 354 -16.07 1.56 -17.99
CA SER A 354 -15.22 1.22 -19.16
C SER A 354 -13.74 1.64 -19.00
N TRP A 355 -13.42 2.63 -18.14
CA TRP A 355 -12.05 3.10 -17.91
C TRP A 355 -11.66 3.20 -16.42
N ARG A 356 -12.52 2.74 -15.51
CA ARG A 356 -12.29 2.74 -14.05
C ARG A 356 -10.98 2.06 -13.64
N ALA A 357 -10.65 0.91 -14.24
CA ALA A 357 -9.39 0.22 -13.94
C ALA A 357 -8.16 1.06 -14.29
N ARG A 358 -8.20 1.80 -15.41
CA ARG A 358 -7.13 2.72 -15.81
C ARG A 358 -7.03 3.91 -14.86
N SER A 359 -8.17 4.48 -14.44
CA SER A 359 -8.19 5.56 -13.46
C SER A 359 -7.60 5.13 -12.12
N LEU A 360 -7.95 3.94 -11.62
CA LEU A 360 -7.34 3.37 -10.42
C LEU A 360 -5.82 3.15 -10.57
N SER A 361 -5.34 2.77 -11.74
CA SER A 361 -3.90 2.63 -12.00
C SER A 361 -3.18 3.99 -11.96
N VAL A 362 -3.77 5.04 -12.55
CA VAL A 362 -3.23 6.41 -12.49
C VAL A 362 -3.28 6.95 -11.05
N TYR A 363 -4.37 6.75 -10.33
CA TYR A 363 -4.46 7.10 -8.91
C TYR A 363 -3.37 6.40 -8.09
N ARG A 364 -3.15 5.09 -8.29
CA ARG A 364 -2.09 4.35 -7.59
C ARG A 364 -0.69 4.84 -7.96
N PHE A 365 -0.47 5.26 -9.20
CA PHE A 365 0.78 5.90 -9.61
C PHE A 365 1.06 7.15 -8.77
N TRP A 366 0.10 8.09 -8.68
CA TRP A 366 0.25 9.30 -7.87
C TRP A 366 0.41 8.98 -6.39
N ARG A 367 -0.40 8.07 -5.87
CA ARG A 367 -0.31 7.63 -4.48
C ARG A 367 1.07 7.08 -4.15
N ASP A 368 1.60 6.17 -4.96
CA ASP A 368 2.87 5.50 -4.65
C ASP A 368 4.08 6.41 -4.92
N LEU A 369 3.96 7.40 -5.80
CA LEU A 369 4.93 8.48 -5.97
C LEU A 369 5.05 9.32 -4.68
N GLY A 370 4.01 9.37 -3.87
CA GLY A 370 4.02 9.99 -2.55
C GLY A 370 5.13 9.47 -1.64
N TYR A 371 5.48 8.16 -1.70
CA TYR A 371 6.63 7.62 -0.95
C TYR A 371 7.92 8.33 -1.29
N ALA A 372 8.21 8.47 -2.58
CA ALA A 372 9.43 9.10 -3.06
C ALA A 372 9.47 10.60 -2.72
N ILE A 373 8.37 11.31 -2.97
CA ILE A 373 8.27 12.75 -2.68
C ILE A 373 8.35 13.00 -1.17
N GLY A 374 7.69 12.17 -0.36
CA GLY A 374 7.69 12.29 1.10
C GLY A 374 9.07 12.06 1.71
N ALA A 375 9.77 11.03 1.27
CA ALA A 375 11.11 10.72 1.71
C ALA A 375 12.10 11.83 1.32
N LEU A 376 12.03 12.32 0.07
CA LEU A 376 12.89 13.39 -0.41
C LEU A 376 12.62 14.72 0.33
N ALA A 377 11.36 15.15 0.37
CA ALA A 377 11.02 16.42 1.02
C ALA A 377 11.34 16.39 2.52
N ALA A 378 10.97 15.31 3.21
CA ALA A 378 11.28 15.18 4.63
C ALA A 378 12.78 15.08 4.91
N GLY A 379 13.54 14.37 4.04
CA GLY A 379 14.99 14.28 4.13
C GLY A 379 15.66 15.66 4.02
N LEU A 380 15.32 16.42 2.97
CA LEU A 380 15.86 17.77 2.74
C LEU A 380 15.53 18.75 3.89
N ILE A 381 14.28 18.70 4.38
CA ILE A 381 13.88 19.56 5.51
C ILE A 381 14.59 19.11 6.79
N ALA A 382 14.75 17.80 7.02
CA ALA A 382 15.44 17.30 8.21
C ALA A 382 16.93 17.65 8.20
N ASP A 383 17.59 17.59 7.05
CA ASP A 383 18.99 17.99 6.90
C ASP A 383 19.19 19.51 7.18
N ALA A 384 18.23 20.35 6.79
CA ALA A 384 18.31 21.79 6.97
C ALA A 384 17.82 22.28 8.34
N PHE A 385 16.77 21.69 8.89
CA PHE A 385 16.03 22.20 10.05
C PHE A 385 15.78 21.16 11.15
N GLY A 386 16.24 19.91 10.96
CA GLY A 386 16.05 18.79 11.90
C GLY A 386 14.73 18.05 11.75
N PHE A 387 14.65 16.88 12.40
CA PHE A 387 13.54 15.93 12.24
C PHE A 387 12.18 16.51 12.65
N ALA A 388 12.09 17.25 13.75
CA ALA A 388 10.84 17.82 14.22
C ALA A 388 10.24 18.80 13.20
N ALA A 389 11.09 19.64 12.57
CA ALA A 389 10.68 20.56 11.53
C ALA A 389 10.18 19.81 10.28
N ALA A 390 10.86 18.73 9.88
CA ALA A 390 10.43 17.89 8.77
C ALA A 390 9.04 17.29 9.03
N ILE A 391 8.83 16.70 10.20
CA ILE A 391 7.53 16.11 10.58
C ILE A 391 6.43 17.18 10.61
N ALA A 392 6.72 18.36 11.19
CA ALA A 392 5.77 19.48 11.26
C ALA A 392 5.41 20.03 9.86
N ALA A 393 6.38 20.15 8.97
CA ALA A 393 6.14 20.60 7.59
C ALA A 393 5.24 19.62 6.83
N ILE A 394 5.48 18.32 6.98
CA ILE A 394 4.63 17.27 6.39
C ILE A 394 3.22 17.28 7.03
N ALA A 395 3.10 17.54 8.34
CA ALA A 395 1.81 17.75 8.98
C ALA A 395 1.04 18.92 8.35
N GLY A 396 1.71 20.05 8.10
CA GLY A 396 1.14 21.21 7.41
C GLY A 396 0.66 20.86 5.99
N LEU A 397 1.46 20.16 5.19
CA LEU A 397 1.06 19.69 3.86
C LEU A 397 -0.15 18.75 3.92
N THR A 398 -0.21 17.89 4.92
CA THR A 398 -1.34 16.96 5.12
C THR A 398 -2.61 17.71 5.47
N PHE A 399 -2.52 18.71 6.35
CA PHE A 399 -3.64 19.59 6.67
C PHE A 399 -4.15 20.34 5.44
N LEU A 400 -3.23 20.94 4.66
CA LEU A 400 -3.56 21.65 3.42
C LEU A 400 -4.20 20.73 2.38
N SER A 401 -3.73 19.49 2.25
CA SER A 401 -4.35 18.49 1.38
C SER A 401 -5.79 18.18 1.80
N GLY A 402 -6.05 18.10 3.10
CA GLY A 402 -7.41 18.00 3.64
C GLY A 402 -8.28 19.22 3.26
N VAL A 403 -7.74 20.43 3.32
CA VAL A 403 -8.43 21.68 2.89
C VAL A 403 -8.72 21.64 1.39
N VAL A 404 -7.73 21.29 0.57
CA VAL A 404 -7.91 21.13 -0.89
C VAL A 404 -9.03 20.13 -1.18
N THR A 405 -9.04 18.98 -0.51
CA THR A 405 -10.10 17.99 -0.65
C THR A 405 -11.46 18.55 -0.22
N ALA A 406 -11.54 19.28 0.88
CA ALA A 406 -12.77 19.89 1.37
C ALA A 406 -13.37 20.89 0.37
N ILE A 407 -12.53 21.64 -0.34
CA ILE A 407 -12.96 22.67 -1.31
C ILE A 407 -13.26 22.05 -2.67
N THR A 408 -12.41 21.14 -3.16
CA THR A 408 -12.47 20.66 -4.55
C THR A 408 -13.35 19.43 -4.73
N MET A 409 -13.34 18.49 -3.77
CA MET A 409 -14.12 17.25 -3.89
C MET A 409 -15.61 17.51 -3.64
N GLN A 410 -16.45 17.00 -4.51
CA GLN A 410 -17.87 16.83 -4.26
C GLN A 410 -18.10 15.42 -3.70
N GLU A 411 -19.22 15.22 -2.95
CA GLU A 411 -19.56 13.88 -2.49
C GLU A 411 -19.80 12.97 -3.71
N THR A 412 -19.01 11.90 -3.80
CA THR A 412 -19.04 11.00 -4.97
C THR A 412 -20.06 9.87 -4.82
N ARG A 413 -20.53 9.65 -3.57
CA ARG A 413 -21.58 8.69 -3.33
C ARG A 413 -22.88 9.19 -3.97
N THR A 414 -23.35 8.52 -5.00
CA THR A 414 -24.72 8.65 -5.50
C THR A 414 -25.65 8.09 -4.41
N VAL A 415 -26.21 8.96 -3.59
CA VAL A 415 -27.30 8.57 -2.70
C VAL A 415 -28.44 8.15 -3.63
N SER A 416 -28.71 6.87 -3.71
CA SER A 416 -29.96 6.37 -4.29
C SER A 416 -31.12 6.83 -3.39
N ARG A 417 -31.40 8.13 -3.42
CA ARG A 417 -32.63 8.73 -2.84
C ARG A 417 -33.89 8.36 -3.65
N ALA A 418 -33.71 7.65 -4.77
CA ALA A 418 -34.85 7.27 -5.63
C ALA A 418 -35.73 6.16 -5.07
N ASN A 419 -35.27 5.39 -4.05
CA ASN A 419 -36.04 4.28 -3.53
C ASN A 419 -36.71 4.52 -2.17
N GLU A 420 -36.55 5.69 -1.54
CA GLU A 420 -37.26 6.01 -0.28
C GLU A 420 -38.60 6.76 -0.49
N HIS A 421 -38.95 7.11 -1.72
CA HIS A 421 -40.25 7.72 -2.04
C HIS A 421 -41.17 6.82 -2.85
N ALA A 422 -40.86 5.52 -2.97
CA ALA A 422 -41.67 4.51 -3.67
C ALA A 422 -42.10 3.34 -2.74
N SER A 423 -42.12 3.57 -1.42
CA SER A 423 -42.72 2.61 -0.48
C SER A 423 -43.73 3.29 0.44
#